data_df2f85384c059b9886bc4aa2742c1be7
#
_entry.id   df2f85384c059b9886bc4aa2742c1be7
#
_cell.length_a   1.000
_cell.length_b   1.000
_cell.length_c   1.000
_cell.angle_alpha   90.00
_cell.angle_beta   90.00
_cell.angle_gamma   90.00
#
_symmetry.space_group_name_H-M   'P 1'
#
loop_
_entity.id
_entity.type
_entity.pdbx_description
1 polymer ?
#
loop_
_entity_poly.entity_id
_entity_poly.type
_entity_poly.pdbx_seq_one_letter_code
_entity_poly.pdbx_strand_id
1 'polypeptide(L)'
;MAADKKKQVTMPSKEQIETELGKIKYKKKFLGTLLSTVSILIVVAALAVLASTLFFPVVQVSGTSMEPALKNGDILVLVKSDDVEQGDLCCVSWQNKTLLKRVIGLPGDVIDMDDQGNVSVNNKPLDEPYVTDKSLGVCEIEFPYLVPDNKIFLLGDRRETSVDSRSAAIGCVGKDQIVGKVFFKVWPIK
;
A
#
# COMPACT_ATOMS: atom_id res chain seq x y z
N MET A 1 -38.37 -71.68 -9.65
CA MET A 1 -39.27 -70.78 -10.39
C MET A 1 -39.42 -69.49 -9.63
N ALA A 2 -38.69 -68.48 -10.01
CA ALA A 2 -38.78 -67.11 -9.42
C ALA A 2 -39.71 -66.29 -10.33
N ALA A 3 -40.86 -65.89 -9.79
CA ALA A 3 -41.85 -65.10 -10.51
C ALA A 3 -41.34 -63.63 -10.62
N ASP A 4 -41.07 -63.16 -11.82
CA ASP A 4 -40.74 -61.80 -12.20
C ASP A 4 -41.96 -60.90 -11.91
N LYS A 5 -41.87 -60.10 -10.81
CA LYS A 5 -42.84 -59.06 -10.48
C LYS A 5 -42.66 -57.91 -11.43
N LYS A 6 -43.31 -57.91 -12.59
CA LYS A 6 -43.46 -56.72 -13.42
C LYS A 6 -44.05 -55.55 -12.58
N LYS A 7 -43.23 -54.56 -12.25
CA LYS A 7 -43.65 -53.28 -11.63
C LYS A 7 -44.66 -52.63 -12.62
N GLN A 8 -45.94 -52.63 -12.28
CA GLN A 8 -46.95 -51.87 -13.03
C GLN A 8 -46.58 -50.38 -12.94
N VAL A 9 -46.17 -49.80 -14.03
CA VAL A 9 -45.95 -48.36 -14.14
C VAL A 9 -47.31 -47.70 -14.28
N THR A 10 -47.81 -47.13 -13.20
CA THR A 10 -49.03 -46.29 -13.22
C THR A 10 -48.71 -44.94 -13.84
N MET A 11 -49.45 -44.53 -14.85
CA MET A 11 -49.32 -43.21 -15.45
C MET A 11 -49.68 -42.15 -14.43
N PRO A 12 -48.82 -41.09 -14.27
CA PRO A 12 -49.06 -40.02 -13.30
C PRO A 12 -50.30 -39.20 -13.69
N SER A 13 -51.03 -38.71 -12.68
CA SER A 13 -52.17 -37.82 -12.92
C SER A 13 -51.72 -36.46 -13.46
N LYS A 14 -52.63 -35.76 -14.15
CA LYS A 14 -52.36 -34.43 -14.69
C LYS A 14 -51.86 -33.43 -13.63
N GLU A 15 -52.42 -33.51 -12.44
CA GLU A 15 -52.08 -32.71 -11.27
C GLU A 15 -50.66 -32.99 -10.73
N GLN A 16 -50.25 -34.27 -10.75
CA GLN A 16 -48.87 -34.66 -10.37
C GLN A 16 -47.85 -34.14 -11.37
N ILE A 17 -48.17 -34.17 -12.66
CA ILE A 17 -47.29 -33.62 -13.71
C ILE A 17 -47.13 -32.10 -13.58
N GLU A 18 -48.22 -31.38 -13.35
CA GLU A 18 -48.20 -29.93 -13.16
C GLU A 18 -47.39 -29.51 -11.93
N THR A 19 -47.54 -30.26 -10.84
CA THR A 19 -46.77 -30.02 -9.61
C THR A 19 -45.26 -30.24 -9.82
N GLU A 20 -44.88 -31.33 -10.46
CA GLU A 20 -43.45 -31.61 -10.75
C GLU A 20 -42.87 -30.62 -11.77
N LEU A 21 -43.61 -30.21 -12.78
CA LEU A 21 -43.21 -29.17 -13.71
C LEU A 21 -43.03 -27.82 -13.00
N GLY A 22 -43.89 -27.51 -12.04
CA GLY A 22 -43.78 -26.32 -11.19
C GLY A 22 -42.49 -26.33 -10.38
N LYS A 23 -42.16 -27.44 -9.73
CA LYS A 23 -40.92 -27.62 -8.96
C LYS A 23 -39.67 -27.48 -9.84
N ILE A 24 -39.70 -28.09 -11.04
CA ILE A 24 -38.58 -28.00 -11.99
C ILE A 24 -38.39 -26.56 -12.48
N LYS A 25 -39.47 -25.87 -12.84
CA LYS A 25 -39.42 -24.46 -13.25
C LYS A 25 -38.91 -23.55 -12.13
N TYR A 26 -39.37 -23.78 -10.90
CA TYR A 26 -38.91 -23.02 -9.73
C TYR A 26 -37.42 -23.25 -9.48
N LYS A 27 -36.96 -24.51 -9.45
CA LYS A 27 -35.52 -24.84 -9.28
C LYS A 27 -34.68 -24.21 -10.38
N LYS A 28 -35.10 -24.26 -11.63
CA LYS A 28 -34.39 -23.65 -12.77
C LYS A 28 -34.30 -22.12 -12.64
N LYS A 29 -35.41 -21.46 -12.27
CA LYS A 29 -35.46 -20.02 -12.04
C LYS A 29 -34.60 -19.62 -10.85
N PHE A 30 -34.69 -20.34 -9.74
CA PHE A 30 -33.88 -20.11 -8.55
C PHE A 30 -32.38 -20.26 -8.85
N LEU A 31 -31.99 -21.35 -9.51
CA LEU A 31 -30.59 -21.58 -9.87
C LEU A 31 -30.06 -20.50 -10.83
N GLY A 32 -30.86 -20.10 -11.81
CA GLY A 32 -30.51 -19.02 -12.74
C GLY A 32 -30.32 -17.69 -12.03
N THR A 33 -31.22 -17.34 -11.11
CA THR A 33 -31.09 -16.11 -10.30
C THR A 33 -29.85 -16.20 -9.40
N LEU A 34 -29.63 -17.32 -8.73
CA LEU A 34 -28.48 -17.54 -7.86
C LEU A 34 -27.16 -17.38 -8.64
N LEU A 35 -27.03 -18.05 -9.79
CA LEU A 35 -25.85 -17.93 -10.64
C LEU A 35 -25.61 -16.49 -11.11
N SER A 36 -26.66 -15.78 -11.51
CA SER A 36 -26.57 -14.40 -11.93
C SER A 36 -26.08 -13.51 -10.77
N THR A 37 -26.63 -13.66 -9.57
CA THR A 37 -26.21 -12.90 -8.39
C THR A 37 -24.76 -13.19 -8.03
N VAL A 38 -24.36 -14.47 -8.01
CA VAL A 38 -22.96 -14.86 -7.74
C VAL A 38 -22.01 -14.28 -8.79
N SER A 39 -22.40 -14.32 -10.06
CA SER A 39 -21.57 -13.73 -11.14
C SER A 39 -21.36 -12.23 -10.95
N ILE A 40 -22.41 -11.48 -10.59
CA ILE A 40 -22.30 -10.05 -10.32
C ILE A 40 -21.37 -9.80 -9.12
N LEU A 41 -21.51 -10.56 -8.04
CA LEU A 41 -20.63 -10.43 -6.88
C LEU A 41 -19.16 -10.71 -7.22
N ILE A 42 -18.90 -11.72 -8.05
CA ILE A 42 -17.52 -12.02 -8.51
C ILE A 42 -16.96 -10.85 -9.32
N VAL A 43 -17.73 -10.28 -10.23
CA VAL A 43 -17.28 -9.13 -11.04
C VAL A 43 -17.00 -7.92 -10.16
N VAL A 44 -17.88 -7.60 -9.22
CA VAL A 44 -17.67 -6.48 -8.27
C VAL A 44 -16.44 -6.71 -7.41
N ALA A 45 -16.25 -7.92 -6.88
CA ALA A 45 -15.07 -8.27 -6.10
C ALA A 45 -13.79 -8.16 -6.94
N ALA A 46 -13.79 -8.64 -8.18
CA ALA A 46 -12.63 -8.53 -9.07
C ALA A 46 -12.28 -7.07 -9.37
N LEU A 47 -13.27 -6.22 -9.63
CA LEU A 47 -13.06 -4.78 -9.84
C LEU A 47 -12.54 -4.09 -8.57
N ALA A 48 -13.05 -4.44 -7.40
CA ALA A 48 -12.58 -3.89 -6.12
C ALA A 48 -11.12 -4.28 -5.85
N VAL A 49 -10.74 -5.53 -6.10
CA VAL A 49 -9.34 -5.99 -5.96
C VAL A 49 -8.45 -5.25 -6.96
N LEU A 50 -8.86 -5.13 -8.21
CA LEU A 50 -8.10 -4.41 -9.23
C LEU A 50 -7.89 -2.94 -8.83
N ALA A 51 -8.94 -2.26 -8.39
CA ALA A 51 -8.86 -0.88 -7.93
C ALA A 51 -7.91 -0.77 -6.71
N SER A 52 -8.04 -1.66 -5.72
CA SER A 52 -7.18 -1.61 -4.53
C SER A 52 -5.70 -1.79 -4.87
N THR A 53 -5.36 -2.71 -5.77
CA THR A 53 -3.96 -2.94 -6.16
C THR A 53 -3.36 -1.78 -6.96
N LEU A 54 -4.18 -1.03 -7.69
CA LEU A 54 -3.72 0.13 -8.46
C LEU A 54 -3.50 1.38 -7.60
N PHE A 55 -4.36 1.60 -6.59
CA PHE A 55 -4.35 2.83 -5.78
C PHE A 55 -3.67 2.67 -4.42
N PHE A 56 -3.64 1.45 -3.88
CA PHE A 56 -3.15 1.15 -2.54
C PHE A 56 -2.07 0.06 -2.55
N PRO A 57 -0.86 0.36 -3.05
CA PRO A 57 0.23 -0.61 -3.01
C PRO A 57 0.55 -1.01 -1.56
N VAL A 58 0.85 -2.27 -1.34
CA VAL A 58 1.28 -2.80 -0.04
C VAL A 58 2.76 -3.10 -0.11
N VAL A 59 3.53 -2.62 0.87
CA VAL A 59 4.97 -2.84 0.96
C VAL A 59 5.35 -3.36 2.34
N GLN A 60 6.40 -4.19 2.38
CA GLN A 60 7.01 -4.62 3.63
C GLN A 60 8.29 -3.84 3.86
N VAL A 61 8.43 -3.30 5.08
CA VAL A 61 9.64 -2.59 5.51
C VAL A 61 10.81 -3.56 5.58
N SER A 62 11.91 -3.22 4.91
CA SER A 62 13.16 -3.95 4.98
C SER A 62 14.26 -3.03 5.49
N GLY A 63 14.95 -3.45 6.55
CA GLY A 63 16.01 -2.68 7.18
C GLY A 63 15.55 -1.87 8.38
N THR A 64 16.47 -1.07 8.92
CA THR A 64 16.32 -0.37 10.21
C THR A 64 16.38 1.15 10.08
N SER A 65 16.52 1.70 8.86
CA SER A 65 16.75 3.14 8.63
C SER A 65 15.58 4.04 9.07
N MET A 66 14.40 3.47 9.32
CA MET A 66 13.20 4.19 9.76
C MET A 66 12.83 3.88 11.22
N GLU A 67 13.71 3.19 11.97
CA GLU A 67 13.52 3.00 13.39
C GLU A 67 13.71 4.33 14.17
N PRO A 68 12.94 4.54 15.24
CA PRO A 68 11.97 3.62 15.86
C PRO A 68 10.56 3.66 15.26
N ALA A 69 10.26 4.61 14.35
CA ALA A 69 8.91 4.83 13.82
C ALA A 69 8.39 3.58 13.08
N LEU A 70 9.23 2.97 12.25
CA LEU A 70 8.93 1.74 11.51
C LEU A 70 10.05 0.74 11.71
N LYS A 71 9.67 -0.53 11.89
CA LYS A 71 10.59 -1.63 12.14
C LYS A 71 10.65 -2.58 10.94
N ASN A 72 11.77 -3.29 10.84
CA ASN A 72 11.90 -4.35 9.86
C ASN A 72 10.77 -5.37 9.98
N GLY A 73 10.12 -5.70 8.86
CA GLY A 73 8.97 -6.60 8.80
C GLY A 73 7.61 -5.93 8.90
N ASP A 74 7.53 -4.64 9.23
CA ASP A 74 6.26 -3.90 9.24
C ASP A 74 5.62 -3.91 7.84
N ILE A 75 4.30 -4.08 7.78
CA ILE A 75 3.52 -4.04 6.53
C ILE A 75 2.78 -2.73 6.45
N LEU A 76 3.02 -1.99 5.39
CA LEU A 76 2.47 -0.67 5.13
C LEU A 76 1.56 -0.68 3.91
N VAL A 77 0.48 0.07 3.99
CA VAL A 77 -0.35 0.44 2.84
C VAL A 77 0.02 1.85 2.42
N LEU A 78 0.34 2.00 1.15
CA LEU A 78 0.64 3.30 0.55
C LEU A 78 -0.60 3.83 -0.17
N VAL A 79 -0.64 5.14 -0.34
CA VAL A 79 -1.52 5.82 -1.31
C VAL A 79 -0.63 6.34 -2.43
N LYS A 80 -0.97 5.98 -3.65
CA LYS A 80 -0.25 6.45 -4.83
C LYS A 80 -0.55 7.94 -5.02
N SER A 81 0.36 8.78 -4.56
CA SER A 81 0.29 10.24 -4.66
C SER A 81 1.71 10.78 -4.72
N ASP A 82 1.93 11.78 -5.56
CA ASP A 82 3.13 12.60 -5.62
C ASP A 82 3.00 13.90 -4.81
N ASP A 83 1.80 14.15 -4.27
CA ASP A 83 1.51 15.25 -3.37
C ASP A 83 1.90 14.87 -1.94
N VAL A 84 3.14 15.22 -1.59
CA VAL A 84 3.75 14.94 -0.29
C VAL A 84 3.99 16.22 0.48
N GLU A 85 3.85 16.14 1.79
CA GLU A 85 4.09 17.22 2.73
C GLU A 85 5.33 16.93 3.59
N GLN A 86 5.89 17.98 4.20
CA GLN A 86 6.97 17.82 5.16
C GLN A 86 6.52 16.93 6.33
N GLY A 87 7.33 15.93 6.66
CA GLY A 87 7.02 14.93 7.68
C GLY A 87 6.39 13.64 7.16
N ASP A 88 5.86 13.62 5.93
CA ASP A 88 5.29 12.42 5.33
C ASP A 88 6.34 11.31 5.18
N LEU A 89 5.90 10.07 5.43
CA LEU A 89 6.67 8.88 5.10
C LEU A 89 6.35 8.47 3.66
N CYS A 90 7.35 8.41 2.81
CA CYS A 90 7.15 8.03 1.42
C CYS A 90 8.09 6.91 0.98
N CYS A 91 7.58 6.10 0.06
CA CYS A 91 8.37 5.14 -0.71
C CYS A 91 8.78 5.76 -2.03
N VAL A 92 10.05 5.73 -2.33
CA VAL A 92 10.61 6.23 -3.59
C VAL A 92 11.34 5.12 -4.33
N SER A 93 11.27 5.13 -5.65
CA SER A 93 12.01 4.21 -6.51
C SER A 93 13.40 4.79 -6.78
N TRP A 94 14.44 4.01 -6.46
CA TRP A 94 15.81 4.38 -6.71
C TRP A 94 16.63 3.16 -7.17
N GLN A 95 17.22 3.22 -8.36
CA GLN A 95 18.03 2.14 -8.94
C GLN A 95 17.43 0.72 -8.76
N ASN A 96 16.18 0.53 -9.19
CA ASN A 96 15.43 -0.74 -9.07
C ASN A 96 15.17 -1.21 -7.61
N LYS A 97 15.37 -0.33 -6.62
CA LYS A 97 15.02 -0.57 -5.21
C LYS A 97 13.97 0.43 -4.77
N THR A 98 13.16 0.03 -3.79
CA THR A 98 12.24 0.94 -3.12
C THR A 98 12.87 1.37 -1.80
N LEU A 99 13.05 2.68 -1.63
CA LEU A 99 13.53 3.27 -0.38
C LEU A 99 12.34 3.85 0.36
N LEU A 100 12.24 3.58 1.66
CA LEU A 100 11.27 4.20 2.56
C LEU A 100 12.02 5.26 3.38
N LYS A 101 11.59 6.51 3.27
CA LYS A 101 12.21 7.67 3.91
C LYS A 101 11.16 8.69 4.33
N ARG A 102 11.56 9.66 5.13
CA ARG A 102 10.73 10.79 5.52
C ARG A 102 11.05 12.02 4.68
N VAL A 103 10.03 12.73 4.26
CA VAL A 103 10.13 14.01 3.57
C VAL A 103 10.54 15.09 4.58
N ILE A 104 11.67 15.73 4.35
CA ILE A 104 12.19 16.81 5.19
C ILE A 104 12.06 18.16 4.49
N GLY A 105 12.36 18.20 3.20
CA GLY A 105 12.26 19.42 2.41
C GLY A 105 11.51 19.22 1.12
N LEU A 106 10.77 20.25 0.76
CA LEU A 106 9.99 20.37 -0.47
C LEU A 106 10.75 21.24 -1.49
N PRO A 107 10.35 21.26 -2.77
CA PRO A 107 11.00 22.11 -3.78
C PRO A 107 11.12 23.56 -3.34
N GLY A 108 12.32 24.11 -3.40
CA GLY A 108 12.61 25.49 -3.00
C GLY A 108 12.96 25.68 -1.52
N ASP A 109 12.83 24.64 -0.68
CA ASP A 109 13.26 24.73 0.71
C ASP A 109 14.78 24.75 0.83
N VAL A 110 15.27 25.48 1.82
CA VAL A 110 16.68 25.48 2.22
C VAL A 110 16.82 24.61 3.46
N ILE A 111 17.54 23.50 3.32
CA ILE A 111 17.82 22.57 4.41
C ILE A 111 19.18 22.91 4.99
N ASP A 112 19.26 22.99 6.31
CA ASP A 112 20.51 23.10 7.03
C ASP A 112 20.58 22.03 8.10
N MET A 113 21.78 21.51 8.36
CA MET A 113 22.02 20.47 9.34
C MET A 113 23.38 20.69 10.01
N ASP A 114 23.36 20.80 11.32
CA ASP A 114 24.59 20.99 12.09
C ASP A 114 25.34 19.67 12.35
N ASP A 115 26.56 19.77 12.89
CA ASP A 115 27.41 18.63 13.23
C ASP A 115 26.78 17.70 14.29
N GLN A 116 25.79 18.19 15.03
CA GLN A 116 25.04 17.40 16.02
C GLN A 116 23.83 16.69 15.42
N GLY A 117 23.54 16.96 14.14
CA GLY A 117 22.42 16.38 13.43
C GLY A 117 21.08 17.09 13.66
N ASN A 118 21.09 18.33 14.17
CA ASN A 118 19.88 19.14 14.23
C ASN A 118 19.56 19.69 12.85
N VAL A 119 18.33 19.49 12.44
CA VAL A 119 17.84 19.94 11.12
C VAL A 119 17.06 21.23 11.25
N SER A 120 17.29 22.15 10.34
CA SER A 120 16.44 23.31 10.13
C SER A 120 16.00 23.40 8.67
N VAL A 121 14.80 23.92 8.45
CA VAL A 121 14.21 24.17 7.13
C VAL A 121 13.85 25.64 7.04
N ASN A 122 14.37 26.34 6.05
CA ASN A 122 14.17 27.77 5.85
C ASN A 122 14.51 28.58 7.13
N ASN A 123 15.64 28.25 7.77
CA ASN A 123 16.13 28.84 9.01
C ASN A 123 15.22 28.60 10.24
N LYS A 124 14.29 27.66 10.18
CA LYS A 124 13.44 27.27 11.31
C LYS A 124 13.84 25.89 11.78
N PRO A 125 14.19 25.70 13.06
CA PRO A 125 14.45 24.37 13.60
C PRO A 125 13.26 23.42 13.35
N LEU A 126 13.56 22.21 12.85
CA LEU A 126 12.57 21.18 12.63
C LEU A 126 12.35 20.39 13.93
N ASP A 127 11.10 20.28 14.35
CA ASP A 127 10.73 19.40 15.46
C ASP A 127 10.67 17.95 14.98
N GLU A 128 11.51 17.09 15.54
CA GLU A 128 11.71 15.72 15.10
C GLU A 128 11.56 14.70 16.24
N PRO A 129 10.35 14.57 16.81
CA PRO A 129 10.12 13.65 17.93
C PRO A 129 10.30 12.18 17.57
N TYR A 130 10.38 11.88 16.28
CA TYR A 130 10.59 10.54 15.72
C TYR A 130 12.08 10.15 15.64
N VAL A 131 13.00 11.10 15.84
CA VAL A 131 14.44 10.84 15.86
C VAL A 131 14.91 10.68 17.30
N THR A 132 15.41 9.51 17.66
CA THR A 132 15.94 9.26 19.01
C THR A 132 17.38 9.71 19.16
N ASP A 133 18.20 9.42 18.16
CA ASP A 133 19.63 9.72 18.16
C ASP A 133 19.95 10.62 16.96
N LYS A 134 20.10 11.91 17.24
CA LYS A 134 20.50 12.89 16.23
C LYS A 134 21.97 12.65 15.85
N SER A 135 22.24 12.65 14.57
CA SER A 135 23.59 12.48 14.03
C SER A 135 23.64 13.00 12.60
N LEU A 136 24.75 13.61 12.23
CA LEU A 136 25.02 13.96 10.84
C LEU A 136 25.10 12.69 9.96
N GLY A 137 25.54 11.57 10.54
CA GLY A 137 25.71 10.31 9.84
C GLY A 137 26.69 10.41 8.66
N VAL A 138 26.47 9.59 7.63
CA VAL A 138 27.26 9.70 6.40
C VAL A 138 26.66 10.83 5.56
N CYS A 139 27.40 11.95 5.49
CA CYS A 139 27.01 13.15 4.75
C CYS A 139 28.09 13.49 3.72
N GLU A 140 27.69 13.53 2.46
CA GLU A 140 28.58 13.81 1.32
C GLU A 140 28.18 15.11 0.60
N ILE A 141 27.17 15.82 1.12
CA ILE A 141 26.72 17.11 0.61
C ILE A 141 27.07 18.22 1.59
N GLU A 142 27.14 19.44 1.10
CA GLU A 142 27.36 20.64 1.93
C GLU A 142 26.03 21.27 2.31
N PHE A 143 25.96 21.80 3.54
CA PHE A 143 24.85 22.60 4.03
C PHE A 143 25.24 24.09 4.14
N PRO A 144 24.29 25.02 3.98
CA PRO A 144 22.87 24.83 3.67
C PRO A 144 22.64 24.34 2.24
N TYR A 145 21.67 23.45 2.06
CA TYR A 145 21.34 22.81 0.78
C TYR A 145 19.97 23.27 0.26
N LEU A 146 19.94 23.87 -0.93
CA LEU A 146 18.69 24.25 -1.60
C LEU A 146 18.09 23.06 -2.32
N VAL A 147 16.85 22.68 -1.99
CA VAL A 147 16.12 21.62 -2.66
C VAL A 147 15.72 22.08 -4.06
N PRO A 148 16.18 21.41 -5.12
CA PRO A 148 15.86 21.80 -6.49
C PRO A 148 14.36 21.68 -6.81
N ASP A 149 13.93 22.40 -7.86
CA ASP A 149 12.58 22.30 -8.36
C ASP A 149 12.22 20.85 -8.70
N ASN A 150 10.97 20.47 -8.41
CA ASN A 150 10.43 19.13 -8.68
C ASN A 150 11.12 17.99 -7.91
N LYS A 151 11.95 18.30 -6.91
CA LYS A 151 12.63 17.32 -6.07
C LYS A 151 12.24 17.46 -4.61
N ILE A 152 12.45 16.41 -3.84
CA ILE A 152 12.25 16.37 -2.40
C ILE A 152 13.53 15.92 -1.70
N PHE A 153 13.77 16.45 -0.50
CA PHE A 153 14.86 16.06 0.36
C PHE A 153 14.35 15.06 1.40
N LEU A 154 14.99 13.91 1.47
CA LEU A 154 14.56 12.75 2.26
C LEU A 154 15.59 12.37 3.30
N LEU A 155 15.16 12.10 4.53
CA LEU A 155 16.00 11.51 5.57
C LEU A 155 15.38 10.22 6.13
N GLY A 156 16.23 9.32 6.61
CA GLY A 156 15.80 8.24 7.47
C GLY A 156 15.67 8.70 8.92
N ASP A 157 14.78 8.09 9.69
CA ASP A 157 14.58 8.41 11.09
C ASP A 157 15.80 7.99 11.94
N ARG A 158 16.45 6.89 11.57
CA ARG A 158 17.72 6.46 12.16
C ARG A 158 18.90 7.10 11.43
N ARG A 159 19.25 8.30 11.85
CA ARG A 159 20.23 9.20 11.20
C ARG A 159 21.59 8.58 10.93
N GLU A 160 22.11 7.82 11.89
CA GLU A 160 23.44 7.25 11.85
C GLU A 160 23.63 6.24 10.71
N THR A 161 22.63 5.40 10.45
CA THR A 161 22.76 4.25 9.52
C THR A 161 21.99 4.45 8.22
N SER A 162 21.22 5.53 8.10
CA SER A 162 20.41 5.79 6.91
C SER A 162 21.25 6.28 5.75
N VAL A 163 21.12 5.63 4.61
CA VAL A 163 21.56 6.17 3.32
C VAL A 163 20.35 6.87 2.69
N ASP A 164 20.46 8.19 2.51
CA ASP A 164 19.37 9.09 2.12
C ASP A 164 19.90 10.30 1.33
N SER A 165 19.17 11.42 1.29
CA SER A 165 19.55 12.57 0.48
C SER A 165 20.88 13.25 0.89
N ARG A 166 21.44 12.90 2.05
CA ARG A 166 22.79 13.34 2.46
C ARG A 166 23.90 12.65 1.66
N SER A 167 23.62 11.48 1.10
CA SER A 167 24.57 10.80 0.23
C SER A 167 24.50 11.37 -1.19
N ALA A 168 25.66 11.70 -1.77
CA ALA A 168 25.77 12.17 -3.16
C ALA A 168 25.20 11.14 -4.17
N ALA A 169 25.19 9.85 -3.82
CA ALA A 169 24.63 8.81 -4.67
C ALA A 169 23.10 8.90 -4.80
N ILE A 170 22.39 9.35 -3.75
CA ILE A 170 20.93 9.49 -3.75
C ILE A 170 20.55 10.94 -4.07
N GLY A 171 21.07 11.90 -3.31
CA GLY A 171 20.71 13.30 -3.42
C GLY A 171 19.21 13.55 -3.22
N CYS A 172 18.73 14.67 -3.74
CA CYS A 172 17.29 14.95 -3.81
C CYS A 172 16.61 14.08 -4.86
N VAL A 173 15.48 13.51 -4.49
CA VAL A 173 14.70 12.55 -5.29
C VAL A 173 13.60 13.29 -6.07
N GLY A 174 13.42 12.97 -7.33
CA GLY A 174 12.34 13.55 -8.15
C GLY A 174 10.95 13.11 -7.69
N LYS A 175 9.97 14.00 -7.82
CA LYS A 175 8.56 13.66 -7.50
C LYS A 175 8.03 12.51 -8.34
N ASP A 176 8.50 12.35 -9.55
CA ASP A 176 8.19 11.24 -10.47
C ASP A 176 8.70 9.88 -9.98
N GLN A 177 9.65 9.87 -9.05
CA GLN A 177 10.18 8.66 -8.42
C GLN A 177 9.37 8.23 -7.19
N ILE A 178 8.37 9.02 -6.76
CA ILE A 178 7.53 8.67 -5.62
C ILE A 178 6.59 7.52 -6.01
N VAL A 179 6.72 6.40 -5.34
CA VAL A 179 5.83 5.23 -5.49
C VAL A 179 4.50 5.48 -4.77
N GLY A 180 4.57 6.17 -3.63
CA GLY A 180 3.41 6.55 -2.83
C GLY A 180 3.81 6.97 -1.42
N LYS A 181 2.88 7.64 -0.72
CA LYS A 181 3.05 7.99 0.70
C LYS A 181 2.40 6.93 1.59
N VAL A 182 2.98 6.73 2.77
CA VAL A 182 2.45 5.77 3.75
C VAL A 182 1.13 6.29 4.30
N PHE A 183 0.08 5.51 4.13
CA PHE A 183 -1.24 5.83 4.65
C PHE A 183 -1.44 5.27 6.05
N PHE A 184 -1.15 3.97 6.25
CA PHE A 184 -1.17 3.35 7.56
C PHE A 184 -0.33 2.06 7.60
N LYS A 185 0.01 1.64 8.82
CA LYS A 185 0.67 0.37 9.10
C LYS A 185 -0.39 -0.69 9.42
N VAL A 186 -0.36 -1.81 8.66
CA VAL A 186 -1.29 -2.93 8.83
C VAL A 186 -0.80 -3.91 9.89
N TRP A 187 0.50 -4.17 9.95
CA TRP A 187 1.09 -5.17 10.82
C TRP A 187 2.49 -4.76 11.30
N PRO A 188 2.87 -5.06 12.54
CA PRO A 188 2.00 -5.54 13.63
C PRO A 188 1.04 -4.45 14.12
N ILE A 189 -0.19 -4.86 14.44
CA ILE A 189 -1.16 -3.99 15.10
C ILE A 189 -0.72 -3.93 16.58
N LYS A 190 -0.41 -2.72 17.08
CA LYS A 190 -0.14 -2.48 18.50
C LYS A 190 -1.40 -2.04 19.20
#